data_92ae3125d129b309828f25db90c9b3a2
#
_entry.id   92ae3125d129b309828f25db90c9b3a2
#
_cell.length_a   1.000
_cell.length_b   1.000
_cell.length_c   1.000
_cell.angle_alpha   90.00
_cell.angle_beta   90.00
_cell.angle_gamma   90.00
#
_symmetry.space_group_name_H-M   'P 1'
#
loop_
_entity.id
_entity.type
_entity.pdbx_description
1 polymer ?
#
loop_
_entity_poly.entity_id
_entity_poly.type
_entity_poly.pdbx_seq_one_letter_code
_entity_poly.pdbx_strand_id
1 'polypeptide(L)'
;MGPQTKFVPMRVSETPILELDEMSDPSQVKPLLSMRNVNAGYGAARVLHSFNLDIYPGETLVVIGRNGVGKTTLAETIIGLTDHHSGDIHFEGKQLQKLPPYQRNRAGIAWVPQQREIFQSLTVEENMTVVQRPGHWDIERVFGLFPRLRERRLNYGDQLSGGEQQMLALGRALVTNPSLLLLDEPVEGLAPIIVIEMLRAIDLMRIGSNMSILLIEQKYELALAHSERCVVIDHGSVVYEGPSADMLADKSLVDRFLGLTQ
;
A
#
# COMPACT_ATOMS: atom_id res chain seq x y z
N MET A 1 54.74 -4.05 -9.14
CA MET A 1 54.24 -4.34 -7.75
C MET A 1 53.43 -3.14 -7.32
N GLY A 2 52.14 -3.21 -7.47
CA GLY A 2 51.19 -2.15 -7.07
C GLY A 2 50.59 -2.50 -5.70
N PRO A 3 50.18 -1.54 -4.88
CA PRO A 3 49.69 -1.79 -3.54
C PRO A 3 48.30 -2.42 -3.54
N GLN A 4 48.19 -3.55 -2.83
CA GLN A 4 46.93 -4.23 -2.57
C GLN A 4 46.15 -3.42 -1.52
N THR A 5 45.03 -2.83 -1.92
CA THR A 5 44.08 -2.18 -1.01
C THR A 5 43.29 -3.26 -0.26
N LYS A 6 43.58 -3.45 1.03
CA LYS A 6 42.82 -4.33 1.93
C LYS A 6 41.41 -3.75 2.13
N PHE A 7 40.42 -4.51 1.77
CA PHE A 7 38.99 -4.26 2.09
C PHE A 7 38.81 -4.48 3.61
N VAL A 8 38.51 -3.41 4.33
CA VAL A 8 38.13 -3.49 5.75
C VAL A 8 36.59 -3.52 5.79
N PRO A 9 35.98 -4.58 6.31
CA PRO A 9 34.53 -4.61 6.47
C PRO A 9 34.12 -3.61 7.56
N MET A 10 33.23 -2.69 7.21
CA MET A 10 32.61 -1.75 8.13
C MET A 10 31.80 -2.56 9.17
N ARG A 11 32.18 -2.47 10.44
CA ARG A 11 31.38 -3.02 11.55
C ARG A 11 30.05 -2.29 11.58
N VAL A 12 28.97 -3.03 11.39
CA VAL A 12 27.62 -2.58 11.72
C VAL A 12 27.61 -2.37 13.24
N SER A 13 27.47 -1.12 13.68
CA SER A 13 27.28 -0.81 15.08
C SER A 13 25.96 -1.45 15.52
N GLU A 14 26.02 -2.33 16.51
CA GLU A 14 24.85 -2.85 17.21
C GLU A 14 24.08 -1.67 17.81
N THR A 15 22.99 -1.29 17.15
CA THR A 15 21.99 -0.40 17.73
C THR A 15 21.38 -1.16 18.92
N PRO A 16 21.29 -0.60 20.13
CA PRO A 16 20.64 -1.29 21.23
C PRO A 16 19.21 -1.62 20.83
N ILE A 17 18.84 -2.89 20.97
CA ILE A 17 17.46 -3.34 20.95
C ILE A 17 16.80 -2.60 22.11
N LEU A 18 16.03 -1.56 21.79
CA LEU A 18 15.12 -0.96 22.76
C LEU A 18 14.23 -2.10 23.24
N GLU A 19 14.34 -2.42 24.53
CA GLU A 19 13.44 -3.33 25.22
C GLU A 19 12.01 -2.92 24.84
N LEU A 20 11.26 -3.88 24.29
CA LEU A 20 9.82 -3.75 24.04
C LEU A 20 9.18 -3.69 25.44
N ASP A 21 9.13 -2.49 25.99
CA ASP A 21 8.38 -2.20 27.18
C ASP A 21 6.89 -2.46 26.89
N GLU A 22 6.37 -3.42 27.66
CA GLU A 22 4.96 -3.72 27.93
C GLU A 22 4.02 -3.56 26.73
N MET A 23 3.74 -4.67 26.08
CA MET A 23 2.62 -4.79 25.14
C MET A 23 1.35 -4.25 25.79
N SER A 24 1.01 -3.00 25.48
CA SER A 24 -0.33 -2.46 25.72
C SER A 24 -1.33 -3.43 25.09
N ASP A 25 -2.35 -3.80 25.86
CA ASP A 25 -3.46 -4.66 25.47
C ASP A 25 -3.88 -4.30 24.01
N PRO A 26 -3.83 -5.24 23.05
CA PRO A 26 -4.21 -5.00 21.66
C PRO A 26 -5.60 -4.39 21.50
N SER A 27 -6.49 -4.55 22.52
CA SER A 27 -7.84 -3.99 22.55
C SER A 27 -7.87 -2.45 22.72
N GLN A 28 -6.73 -1.80 23.03
CA GLN A 28 -6.67 -0.34 23.28
C GLN A 28 -6.15 0.47 22.08
N VAL A 29 -5.58 -0.15 21.05
CA VAL A 29 -5.09 0.56 19.88
C VAL A 29 -6.27 0.99 19.01
N LYS A 30 -6.46 2.31 18.87
CA LYS A 30 -7.49 2.84 17.97
C LYS A 30 -7.08 2.63 16.51
N PRO A 31 -7.98 2.14 15.65
CA PRO A 31 -7.69 2.00 14.24
C PRO A 31 -7.44 3.37 13.59
N LEU A 32 -6.50 3.41 12.66
CA LEU A 32 -6.24 4.56 11.78
C LEU A 32 -7.43 4.76 10.83
N LEU A 33 -7.87 3.66 10.18
CA LEU A 33 -9.08 3.60 9.37
C LEU A 33 -10.03 2.56 9.97
N SER A 34 -11.31 2.89 10.07
CA SER A 34 -12.34 1.91 10.41
C SER A 34 -13.53 2.00 9.47
N MET A 35 -14.01 0.85 9.04
CA MET A 35 -15.22 0.69 8.23
C MET A 35 -16.21 -0.19 9.00
N ARG A 36 -17.47 0.22 9.09
CA ARG A 36 -18.52 -0.51 9.82
C ARG A 36 -19.78 -0.61 8.97
N ASN A 37 -20.15 -1.86 8.63
CA ASN A 37 -21.33 -2.21 7.85
C ASN A 37 -21.44 -1.41 6.54
N VAL A 38 -20.30 -1.16 5.88
CA VAL A 38 -20.24 -0.32 4.69
C VAL A 38 -20.81 -1.07 3.50
N ASN A 39 -21.79 -0.43 2.84
CA ASN A 39 -22.30 -0.83 1.55
C ASN A 39 -21.96 0.26 0.53
N ALA A 40 -21.23 -0.12 -0.52
CA ALA A 40 -20.74 0.81 -1.54
C ALA A 40 -20.65 0.13 -2.90
N GLY A 41 -20.60 0.94 -3.97
CA GLY A 41 -20.51 0.43 -5.33
C GLY A 41 -20.65 1.54 -6.37
N TYR A 42 -21.34 1.28 -7.48
CA TYR A 42 -21.44 2.20 -8.61
C TYR A 42 -22.90 2.34 -9.05
N GLY A 43 -23.47 3.54 -8.98
CA GLY A 43 -24.88 3.77 -9.20
C GLY A 43 -25.72 2.94 -8.22
N ALA A 44 -26.66 2.15 -8.76
CA ALA A 44 -27.49 1.24 -7.97
C ALA A 44 -26.81 -0.09 -7.63
N ALA A 45 -25.69 -0.42 -8.29
CA ALA A 45 -24.99 -1.68 -8.08
C ALA A 45 -24.15 -1.63 -6.80
N ARG A 46 -24.45 -2.48 -5.85
CA ARG A 46 -23.64 -2.67 -4.64
C ARG A 46 -22.58 -3.72 -4.90
N VAL A 47 -21.34 -3.40 -4.59
CA VAL A 47 -20.19 -4.30 -4.72
C VAL A 47 -19.66 -4.71 -3.34
N LEU A 48 -19.60 -3.78 -2.40
CA LEU A 48 -19.29 -4.07 -1.00
C LEU A 48 -20.59 -4.25 -0.20
N HIS A 49 -20.62 -5.31 0.62
CA HIS A 49 -21.80 -5.72 1.37
C HIS A 49 -21.50 -5.83 2.87
N SER A 50 -22.08 -4.94 3.67
CA SER A 50 -21.87 -4.88 5.13
C SER A 50 -20.40 -5.02 5.52
N PHE A 51 -19.55 -4.36 4.77
CA PHE A 51 -18.09 -4.52 4.85
C PHE A 51 -17.57 -3.90 6.14
N ASN A 52 -16.77 -4.70 6.88
CA ASN A 52 -16.13 -4.28 8.11
C ASN A 52 -14.63 -4.45 7.96
N LEU A 53 -13.85 -3.43 8.34
CA LEU A 53 -12.39 -3.44 8.25
C LEU A 53 -11.81 -2.44 9.25
N ASP A 54 -10.73 -2.84 9.91
CA ASP A 54 -9.85 -1.94 10.65
C ASP A 54 -8.44 -1.98 10.05
N ILE A 55 -7.83 -0.81 9.93
CA ILE A 55 -6.40 -0.66 9.62
C ILE A 55 -5.76 0.07 10.78
N TYR A 56 -4.72 -0.50 11.37
CA TYR A 56 -4.04 0.09 12.52
C TYR A 56 -2.81 0.92 12.11
N PRO A 57 -2.37 1.88 12.95
CA PRO A 57 -1.20 2.68 12.65
C PRO A 57 0.06 1.82 12.44
N GLY A 58 0.79 2.07 11.35
CA GLY A 58 2.07 1.44 11.04
C GLY A 58 1.99 -0.01 10.54
N GLU A 59 0.80 -0.60 10.39
CA GLU A 59 0.67 -1.96 9.84
C GLU A 59 0.68 -1.98 8.31
N THR A 60 1.12 -3.09 7.73
CA THR A 60 0.78 -3.50 6.37
C THR A 60 -0.32 -4.54 6.44
N LEU A 61 -1.51 -4.16 6.02
CA LEU A 61 -2.64 -5.05 5.83
C LEU A 61 -2.71 -5.46 4.37
N VAL A 62 -2.73 -6.76 4.09
CA VAL A 62 -2.98 -7.24 2.73
C VAL A 62 -4.43 -7.65 2.55
N VAL A 63 -4.99 -7.27 1.41
CA VAL A 63 -6.31 -7.72 0.95
C VAL A 63 -6.13 -8.62 -0.26
N ILE A 64 -6.53 -9.87 -0.11
CA ILE A 64 -6.47 -10.89 -1.15
C ILE A 64 -7.85 -11.39 -1.52
N GLY A 65 -7.99 -11.93 -2.71
CA GLY A 65 -9.24 -12.47 -3.23
C GLY A 65 -9.19 -12.60 -4.76
N ARG A 66 -10.15 -13.32 -5.32
CA ARG A 66 -10.25 -13.53 -6.78
C ARG A 66 -10.54 -12.21 -7.51
N ASN A 67 -10.39 -12.23 -8.84
CA ASN A 67 -10.78 -11.08 -9.65
C ASN A 67 -12.28 -10.83 -9.59
N GLY A 68 -12.66 -9.54 -9.54
CA GLY A 68 -14.05 -9.12 -9.52
C GLY A 68 -14.77 -9.24 -8.16
N VAL A 69 -14.09 -9.64 -7.07
CA VAL A 69 -14.72 -9.79 -5.75
C VAL A 69 -14.89 -8.47 -4.98
N GLY A 70 -14.36 -7.33 -5.50
CA GLY A 70 -14.53 -6.01 -4.87
C GLY A 70 -13.24 -5.41 -4.27
N LYS A 71 -12.05 -5.96 -4.54
CA LYS A 71 -10.78 -5.44 -4.00
C LYS A 71 -10.50 -3.99 -4.40
N THR A 72 -10.52 -3.67 -5.69
CA THR A 72 -10.37 -2.29 -6.20
C THR A 72 -11.49 -1.39 -5.69
N THR A 73 -12.74 -1.90 -5.64
CA THR A 73 -13.88 -1.17 -5.10
C THR A 73 -13.66 -0.79 -3.62
N LEU A 74 -12.96 -1.61 -2.84
CA LEU A 74 -12.57 -1.25 -1.47
C LEU A 74 -11.64 -0.03 -1.46
N ALA A 75 -10.56 -0.04 -2.26
CA ALA A 75 -9.66 1.12 -2.36
C ALA A 75 -10.41 2.37 -2.82
N GLU A 76 -11.21 2.27 -3.87
CA GLU A 76 -12.02 3.37 -4.40
C GLU A 76 -13.05 3.87 -3.39
N THR A 77 -13.63 2.99 -2.56
CA THR A 77 -14.53 3.39 -1.47
C THR A 77 -13.78 4.19 -0.41
N ILE A 78 -12.58 3.77 -0.02
CA ILE A 78 -11.76 4.49 0.95
C ILE A 78 -11.36 5.87 0.41
N ILE A 79 -11.00 5.97 -0.89
CA ILE A 79 -10.63 7.24 -1.51
C ILE A 79 -11.83 8.11 -1.90
N GLY A 80 -13.06 7.55 -1.95
CA GLY A 80 -14.31 8.27 -2.21
C GLY A 80 -14.69 8.38 -3.68
N LEU A 81 -14.34 7.38 -4.48
CA LEU A 81 -14.70 7.30 -5.91
C LEU A 81 -15.92 6.40 -6.17
N THR A 82 -16.47 5.76 -5.15
CA THR A 82 -17.71 4.97 -5.24
C THR A 82 -18.89 5.69 -4.63
N ASP A 83 -20.09 5.23 -4.95
CA ASP A 83 -21.31 5.63 -4.28
C ASP A 83 -21.41 4.90 -2.93
N HIS A 84 -21.43 5.69 -1.85
CA HIS A 84 -21.62 5.19 -0.49
C HIS A 84 -23.11 5.06 -0.19
N HIS A 85 -23.62 3.85 0.02
CA HIS A 85 -25.03 3.58 0.26
C HIS A 85 -25.39 3.58 1.75
N SER A 86 -24.54 2.97 2.62
CA SER A 86 -24.76 2.93 4.07
C SER A 86 -23.51 2.51 4.82
N GLY A 87 -23.56 2.60 6.15
CA GLY A 87 -22.44 2.30 7.05
C GLY A 87 -21.57 3.51 7.34
N ASP A 88 -20.52 3.30 8.11
CA ASP A 88 -19.65 4.37 8.56
C ASP A 88 -18.19 4.10 8.17
N ILE A 89 -17.49 5.14 7.70
CA ILE A 89 -16.06 5.12 7.40
C ILE A 89 -15.42 6.24 8.21
N HIS A 90 -14.46 5.88 9.08
CA HIS A 90 -13.70 6.83 9.87
C HIS A 90 -12.21 6.70 9.56
N PHE A 91 -11.53 7.84 9.47
CA PHE A 91 -10.08 7.92 9.36
C PHE A 91 -9.57 8.91 10.42
N GLU A 92 -8.63 8.47 11.26
CA GLU A 92 -8.17 9.24 12.43
C GLU A 92 -9.34 9.75 13.30
N GLY A 93 -10.39 8.94 13.44
CA GLY A 93 -11.60 9.26 14.19
C GLY A 93 -12.57 10.23 13.51
N LYS A 94 -12.27 10.72 12.30
CA LYS A 94 -13.13 11.62 11.53
C LYS A 94 -13.90 10.87 10.46
N GLN A 95 -15.18 11.21 10.27
CA GLN A 95 -15.99 10.62 9.21
C GLN A 95 -15.48 11.00 7.81
N LEU A 96 -15.33 9.98 6.93
CA LEU A 96 -14.88 10.16 5.54
C LEU A 96 -16.00 10.22 4.51
N GLN A 97 -17.12 9.55 4.74
CA GLN A 97 -18.11 9.28 3.70
C GLN A 97 -18.66 10.53 3.00
N LYS A 98 -18.61 11.70 3.64
CA LYS A 98 -19.04 12.97 3.07
C LYS A 98 -17.92 13.78 2.42
N LEU A 99 -16.66 13.32 2.56
CA LEU A 99 -15.51 14.04 2.03
C LEU A 99 -15.22 13.60 0.59
N PRO A 100 -15.04 14.54 -0.34
CA PRO A 100 -14.62 14.23 -1.71
C PRO A 100 -13.17 13.72 -1.73
N PRO A 101 -12.74 13.04 -2.82
CA PRO A 101 -11.42 12.39 -2.91
C PRO A 101 -10.23 13.31 -2.55
N TYR A 102 -10.23 14.55 -3.04
CA TYR A 102 -9.14 15.48 -2.77
C TYR A 102 -9.00 15.87 -1.28
N GLN A 103 -10.13 15.87 -0.53
CA GLN A 103 -10.09 16.12 0.93
C GLN A 103 -9.59 14.89 1.69
N ARG A 104 -9.93 13.67 1.25
CA ARG A 104 -9.40 12.42 1.81
C ARG A 104 -7.90 12.33 1.58
N ASN A 105 -7.43 12.74 0.41
CA ASN A 105 -5.99 12.83 0.15
C ASN A 105 -5.32 13.88 1.05
N ARG A 106 -5.95 15.05 1.27
CA ARG A 106 -5.44 16.06 2.22
C ARG A 106 -5.45 15.59 3.67
N ALA A 107 -6.36 14.69 4.01
CA ALA A 107 -6.41 14.09 5.34
C ALA A 107 -5.29 13.06 5.58
N GLY A 108 -4.54 12.65 4.54
CA GLY A 108 -3.41 11.74 4.67
C GLY A 108 -3.62 10.37 4.03
N ILE A 109 -4.59 10.22 3.11
CA ILE A 109 -4.80 8.97 2.38
C ILE A 109 -4.26 9.15 0.96
N ALA A 110 -3.31 8.31 0.54
CA ALA A 110 -2.85 8.25 -0.84
C ALA A 110 -3.22 6.90 -1.48
N TRP A 111 -3.38 6.90 -2.80
CA TRP A 111 -3.72 5.71 -3.56
C TRP A 111 -2.89 5.62 -4.83
N VAL A 112 -2.36 4.44 -5.08
CA VAL A 112 -1.70 4.05 -6.33
C VAL A 112 -2.60 3.02 -7.00
N PRO A 113 -3.37 3.41 -8.03
CA PRO A 113 -4.23 2.49 -8.77
C PRO A 113 -3.41 1.56 -9.66
N GLN A 114 -4.01 0.43 -10.05
CA GLN A 114 -3.44 -0.54 -10.98
C GLN A 114 -2.98 0.10 -12.31
N GLN A 115 -3.71 1.11 -12.79
CA GLN A 115 -3.41 1.81 -14.05
C GLN A 115 -2.33 2.90 -13.93
N ARG A 116 -1.67 3.04 -12.77
CA ARG A 116 -0.55 3.98 -12.49
C ARG A 116 -0.94 5.47 -12.51
N GLU A 117 -1.73 5.93 -13.47
CA GLU A 117 -2.27 7.29 -13.62
C GLU A 117 -1.22 8.41 -13.47
N ILE A 118 -0.04 8.24 -14.05
CA ILE A 118 1.01 9.28 -14.07
C ILE A 118 0.68 10.39 -15.07
N PHE A 119 1.23 11.58 -14.84
CA PHE A 119 1.14 12.69 -15.81
C PHE A 119 2.17 12.47 -16.92
N GLN A 120 1.74 11.93 -18.04
CA GLN A 120 2.62 11.53 -19.16
C GLN A 120 3.39 12.71 -19.78
N SER A 121 2.80 13.91 -19.79
CA SER A 121 3.37 15.14 -20.32
C SER A 121 4.27 15.91 -19.35
N LEU A 122 4.42 15.44 -18.13
CA LEU A 122 5.32 15.99 -17.13
C LEU A 122 6.55 15.09 -16.99
N THR A 123 7.69 15.69 -16.65
CA THR A 123 8.91 14.94 -16.30
C THR A 123 8.70 14.14 -15.01
N VAL A 124 9.60 13.19 -14.74
CA VAL A 124 9.62 12.44 -13.48
C VAL A 124 9.62 13.38 -12.26
N GLU A 125 10.50 14.39 -12.29
CA GLU A 125 10.63 15.36 -11.21
C GLU A 125 9.37 16.23 -11.06
N GLU A 126 8.81 16.71 -12.17
CA GLU A 126 7.58 17.51 -12.18
C GLU A 126 6.36 16.70 -11.69
N ASN A 127 6.24 15.42 -12.07
CA ASN A 127 5.17 14.54 -11.56
C ASN A 127 5.12 14.49 -10.03
N MET A 128 6.27 14.54 -9.37
CA MET A 128 6.36 14.54 -7.91
C MET A 128 6.19 15.95 -7.34
N THR A 129 6.83 16.96 -7.95
CA THR A 129 6.84 18.34 -7.47
C THR A 129 5.43 18.93 -7.36
N VAL A 130 4.55 18.67 -8.34
CA VAL A 130 3.19 19.26 -8.38
C VAL A 130 2.29 18.81 -7.24
N VAL A 131 2.61 17.68 -6.57
CA VAL A 131 1.81 17.12 -5.47
C VAL A 131 2.56 17.09 -4.14
N GLN A 132 3.84 17.43 -4.13
CA GLN A 132 4.70 17.34 -2.95
C GLN A 132 4.15 18.16 -1.78
N ARG A 133 4.23 17.59 -0.58
CA ARG A 133 3.90 18.24 0.69
C ARG A 133 5.08 18.13 1.65
N PRO A 134 5.21 19.08 2.60
CA PRO A 134 6.21 18.98 3.67
C PRO A 134 6.01 17.68 4.49
N GLY A 135 7.12 16.98 4.81
CA GLY A 135 7.08 15.79 5.63
C GLY A 135 8.32 14.92 5.49
N HIS A 136 8.21 13.67 5.92
CA HIS A 136 9.31 12.70 5.86
C HIS A 136 9.73 12.40 4.42
N TRP A 137 8.77 12.23 3.50
CA TRP A 137 9.03 11.90 2.11
C TRP A 137 9.20 13.16 1.27
N ASP A 138 10.40 13.37 0.76
CA ASP A 138 10.75 14.35 -0.27
C ASP A 138 11.22 13.64 -1.54
N ILE A 139 11.43 14.40 -2.61
CA ILE A 139 11.84 13.88 -3.92
C ILE A 139 13.21 13.15 -3.83
N GLU A 140 14.14 13.67 -3.03
CA GLU A 140 15.47 13.07 -2.89
C GLU A 140 15.41 11.70 -2.19
N ARG A 141 14.54 11.54 -1.19
CA ARG A 141 14.31 10.24 -0.54
C ARG A 141 13.63 9.25 -1.49
N VAL A 142 12.68 9.72 -2.30
CA VAL A 142 12.08 8.88 -3.35
C VAL A 142 13.13 8.45 -4.37
N PHE A 143 14.03 9.34 -4.78
CA PHE A 143 15.16 8.96 -5.63
C PHE A 143 16.16 8.03 -4.95
N GLY A 144 16.29 8.09 -3.62
CA GLY A 144 17.05 7.11 -2.85
C GLY A 144 16.41 5.73 -2.85
N LEU A 145 15.07 5.68 -2.79
CA LEU A 145 14.27 4.45 -2.86
C LEU A 145 14.28 3.85 -4.27
N PHE A 146 14.19 4.71 -5.30
CA PHE A 146 14.15 4.34 -6.72
C PHE A 146 15.26 5.03 -7.53
N PRO A 147 16.52 4.53 -7.49
CA PRO A 147 17.65 5.15 -8.20
C PRO A 147 17.42 5.31 -9.72
N ARG A 148 16.66 4.38 -10.33
CA ARG A 148 16.29 4.46 -11.76
C ARG A 148 15.49 5.71 -12.09
N LEU A 149 14.60 6.16 -11.17
CA LEU A 149 13.87 7.41 -11.38
C LEU A 149 14.79 8.62 -11.32
N ARG A 150 15.85 8.59 -10.48
CA ARG A 150 16.87 9.65 -10.44
C ARG A 150 17.59 9.78 -11.78
N GLU A 151 17.97 8.67 -12.39
CA GLU A 151 18.62 8.64 -13.71
C GLU A 151 17.71 9.21 -14.81
N ARG A 152 16.39 9.05 -14.64
CA ARG A 152 15.35 9.48 -15.57
C ARG A 152 14.63 10.76 -15.16
N ARG A 153 15.16 11.52 -14.18
CA ARG A 153 14.46 12.66 -13.56
C ARG A 153 13.91 13.70 -14.54
N LEU A 154 14.60 13.91 -15.68
CA LEU A 154 14.20 14.85 -16.73
C LEU A 154 13.43 14.20 -17.89
N ASN A 155 13.25 12.88 -17.89
CA ASN A 155 12.43 12.21 -18.89
C ASN A 155 10.95 12.45 -18.62
N TYR A 156 10.15 12.54 -19.67
CA TYR A 156 8.69 12.62 -19.58
C TYR A 156 8.10 11.27 -19.18
N GLY A 157 6.89 11.28 -18.58
CA GLY A 157 6.22 10.07 -18.11
C GLY A 157 5.94 9.05 -19.22
N ASP A 158 5.67 9.50 -20.45
CA ASP A 158 5.45 8.64 -21.62
C ASP A 158 6.74 7.97 -22.15
N GLN A 159 7.92 8.46 -21.75
CA GLN A 159 9.23 7.90 -22.11
C GLN A 159 9.70 6.80 -21.15
N LEU A 160 8.93 6.52 -20.10
CA LEU A 160 9.28 5.54 -19.08
C LEU A 160 8.76 4.14 -19.44
N SER A 161 9.54 3.12 -19.08
CA SER A 161 9.06 1.74 -19.08
C SER A 161 7.90 1.55 -18.08
N GLY A 162 7.11 0.49 -18.25
CA GLY A 162 6.00 0.21 -17.33
C GLY A 162 6.42 0.08 -15.86
N GLY A 163 7.61 -0.48 -15.58
CA GLY A 163 8.15 -0.56 -14.22
C GLY A 163 8.56 0.81 -13.67
N GLU A 164 9.21 1.65 -14.48
CA GLU A 164 9.56 3.02 -14.08
C GLU A 164 8.32 3.89 -13.85
N GLN A 165 7.26 3.71 -14.67
CA GLN A 165 5.98 4.37 -14.46
C GLN A 165 5.33 3.96 -13.13
N GLN A 166 5.43 2.68 -12.75
CA GLN A 166 4.92 2.19 -11.47
C GLN A 166 5.70 2.78 -10.29
N MET A 167 7.04 2.81 -10.38
CA MET A 167 7.89 3.48 -9.40
C MET A 167 7.55 4.95 -9.27
N LEU A 168 7.30 5.64 -10.41
CA LEU A 168 6.90 7.05 -10.41
C LEU A 168 5.54 7.27 -9.76
N ALA A 169 4.53 6.41 -10.04
CA ALA A 169 3.22 6.48 -9.41
C ALA A 169 3.33 6.35 -7.89
N LEU A 170 4.15 5.38 -7.42
CA LEU A 170 4.43 5.20 -6.00
C LEU A 170 5.18 6.39 -5.39
N GLY A 171 6.23 6.87 -6.05
CA GLY A 171 6.99 8.06 -5.63
C GLY A 171 6.10 9.30 -5.51
N ARG A 172 5.20 9.51 -6.47
CA ARG A 172 4.22 10.59 -6.46
C ARG A 172 3.25 10.50 -5.28
N ALA A 173 2.82 9.28 -4.92
CA ALA A 173 1.99 9.07 -3.73
C ALA A 173 2.76 9.37 -2.44
N LEU A 174 4.02 8.90 -2.33
CA LEU A 174 4.88 9.09 -1.16
C LEU A 174 5.14 10.57 -0.84
N VAL A 175 5.46 11.40 -1.84
CA VAL A 175 5.76 12.83 -1.61
C VAL A 175 4.56 13.63 -1.12
N THR A 176 3.35 13.04 -1.11
CA THR A 176 2.18 13.64 -0.42
C THR A 176 2.22 13.42 1.09
N ASN A 177 3.17 12.62 1.60
CA ASN A 177 3.35 12.27 3.00
C ASN A 177 2.09 11.67 3.65
N PRO A 178 1.58 10.53 3.12
CA PRO A 178 0.34 9.95 3.63
C PRO A 178 0.55 9.22 4.96
N SER A 179 -0.50 9.18 5.80
CA SER A 179 -0.58 8.26 6.95
C SER A 179 -1.07 6.87 6.54
N LEU A 180 -1.85 6.79 5.44
CA LEU A 180 -2.34 5.56 4.84
C LEU A 180 -2.07 5.55 3.34
N LEU A 181 -1.32 4.55 2.87
CA LEU A 181 -1.03 4.32 1.46
C LEU A 181 -1.80 3.08 0.97
N LEU A 182 -2.65 3.28 -0.03
CA LEU A 182 -3.39 2.21 -0.70
C LEU A 182 -2.62 1.83 -1.98
N LEU A 183 -2.27 0.56 -2.14
CA LEU A 183 -1.58 0.00 -3.31
C LEU A 183 -2.48 -1.05 -3.96
N ASP A 184 -2.95 -0.79 -5.16
CA ASP A 184 -3.84 -1.69 -5.90
C ASP A 184 -3.07 -2.42 -7.00
N GLU A 185 -2.77 -3.71 -6.76
CA GLU A 185 -2.01 -4.61 -7.62
C GLU A 185 -0.68 -4.00 -8.13
N PRO A 186 0.17 -3.46 -7.21
CA PRO A 186 1.33 -2.65 -7.58
C PRO A 186 2.40 -3.41 -8.37
N VAL A 187 2.38 -4.75 -8.39
CA VAL A 187 3.38 -5.57 -9.08
C VAL A 187 2.83 -6.28 -10.31
N GLU A 188 1.55 -6.05 -10.66
CA GLU A 188 0.95 -6.71 -11.82
C GLU A 188 1.61 -6.28 -13.14
N GLY A 189 1.86 -7.26 -14.02
CA GLY A 189 2.45 -7.03 -15.34
C GLY A 189 3.89 -6.54 -15.34
N LEU A 190 4.58 -6.55 -14.18
CA LEU A 190 5.98 -6.15 -14.07
C LEU A 190 6.94 -7.32 -14.31
N ALA A 191 8.12 -7.02 -14.85
CA ALA A 191 9.20 -7.99 -14.96
C ALA A 191 9.66 -8.45 -13.56
N PRO A 192 10.10 -9.73 -13.38
CA PRO A 192 10.44 -10.28 -12.06
C PRO A 192 11.45 -9.42 -11.26
N ILE A 193 12.44 -8.85 -11.92
CA ILE A 193 13.43 -8.00 -11.26
C ILE A 193 12.80 -6.72 -10.70
N ILE A 194 11.82 -6.14 -11.39
CA ILE A 194 11.10 -4.94 -10.94
C ILE A 194 10.16 -5.28 -9.78
N VAL A 195 9.55 -6.47 -9.80
CA VAL A 195 8.74 -6.95 -8.67
C VAL A 195 9.57 -6.98 -7.38
N ILE A 196 10.79 -7.55 -7.43
CA ILE A 196 11.70 -7.60 -6.28
C ILE A 196 12.06 -6.17 -5.80
N GLU A 197 12.39 -5.27 -6.72
CA GLU A 197 12.70 -3.88 -6.38
C GLU A 197 11.49 -3.19 -5.72
N MET A 198 10.29 -3.43 -6.23
CA MET A 198 9.04 -2.84 -5.71
C MET A 198 8.70 -3.34 -4.32
N LEU A 199 8.75 -4.65 -4.09
CA LEU A 199 8.49 -5.26 -2.77
C LEU A 199 9.51 -4.78 -1.73
N ARG A 200 10.80 -4.72 -2.10
CA ARG A 200 11.83 -4.13 -1.23
C ARG A 200 11.55 -2.67 -0.90
N ALA A 201 11.06 -1.90 -1.87
CA ALA A 201 10.68 -0.51 -1.63
C ALA A 201 9.50 -0.42 -0.64
N ILE A 202 8.49 -1.29 -0.76
CA ILE A 202 7.36 -1.36 0.18
C ILE A 202 7.86 -1.63 1.60
N ASP A 203 8.78 -2.58 1.80
CA ASP A 203 9.37 -2.84 3.12
C ASP A 203 10.13 -1.62 3.67
N LEU A 204 10.95 -0.98 2.83
CA LEU A 204 11.74 0.19 3.23
C LEU A 204 10.89 1.42 3.56
N MET A 205 9.73 1.59 2.92
CA MET A 205 8.81 2.70 3.20
C MET A 205 8.27 2.69 4.63
N ARG A 206 8.19 1.51 5.26
CA ARG A 206 7.74 1.35 6.65
C ARG A 206 8.81 1.78 7.64
N ILE A 207 10.10 1.59 7.28
CA ILE A 207 11.22 1.89 8.16
C ILE A 207 11.36 3.40 8.31
N GLY A 208 11.18 3.92 9.52
CA GLY A 208 11.32 5.34 9.84
C GLY A 208 10.11 6.22 9.47
N SER A 209 9.02 5.63 8.99
CA SER A 209 7.72 6.29 8.85
C SER A 209 6.65 5.47 9.60
N ASN A 210 5.73 6.15 10.26
CA ASN A 210 4.58 5.48 10.90
C ASN A 210 3.41 5.30 9.90
N MET A 211 3.74 5.12 8.62
CA MET A 211 2.77 4.98 7.54
C MET A 211 2.18 3.57 7.53
N SER A 212 0.87 3.48 7.45
CA SER A 212 0.16 2.21 7.23
C SER A 212 -0.01 1.95 5.75
N ILE A 213 0.02 0.69 5.35
CA ILE A 213 -0.14 0.27 3.95
C ILE A 213 -1.31 -0.70 3.84
N LEU A 214 -2.25 -0.41 2.93
CA LEU A 214 -3.22 -1.38 2.45
C LEU A 214 -2.73 -1.89 1.10
N LEU A 215 -2.27 -3.14 1.06
CA LEU A 215 -1.78 -3.79 -0.14
C LEU A 215 -2.88 -4.70 -0.70
N ILE A 216 -3.39 -4.39 -1.87
CA ILE A 216 -4.34 -5.23 -2.60
C ILE A 216 -3.57 -6.02 -3.63
N GLU A 217 -3.64 -7.35 -3.55
CA GLU A 217 -2.90 -8.22 -4.46
C GLU A 217 -3.67 -9.49 -4.78
N GLN A 218 -3.40 -10.01 -5.97
CA GLN A 218 -3.90 -11.30 -6.42
C GLN A 218 -2.88 -12.42 -6.16
N LYS A 219 -1.59 -12.09 -6.25
CA LYS A 219 -0.48 -13.01 -5.96
C LYS A 219 -0.27 -13.11 -4.45
N TYR A 220 -1.13 -13.89 -3.79
CA TYR A 220 -1.23 -13.95 -2.34
C TYR A 220 0.09 -14.31 -1.64
N GLU A 221 0.90 -15.23 -2.20
CA GLU A 221 2.16 -15.65 -1.58
C GLU A 221 3.13 -14.48 -1.39
N LEU A 222 3.27 -13.62 -2.42
CA LEU A 222 4.10 -12.43 -2.36
C LEU A 222 3.54 -11.41 -1.37
N ALA A 223 2.25 -11.15 -1.43
CA ALA A 223 1.61 -10.15 -0.59
C ALA A 223 1.64 -10.53 0.90
N LEU A 224 1.35 -11.79 1.22
CA LEU A 224 1.39 -12.30 2.61
C LEU A 224 2.80 -12.25 3.21
N ALA A 225 3.85 -12.45 2.40
CA ALA A 225 5.24 -12.39 2.87
C ALA A 225 5.68 -10.97 3.30
N HIS A 226 4.96 -9.93 2.84
CA HIS A 226 5.26 -8.52 3.09
C HIS A 226 4.19 -7.82 3.95
N SER A 227 3.41 -8.58 4.72
CA SER A 227 2.34 -8.02 5.55
C SER A 227 2.23 -8.72 6.91
N GLU A 228 1.71 -8.03 7.90
CA GLU A 228 1.46 -8.59 9.24
C GLU A 228 0.13 -9.32 9.31
N ARG A 229 -0.89 -8.75 8.67
CA ARG A 229 -2.27 -9.23 8.72
C ARG A 229 -2.86 -9.29 7.33
N CYS A 230 -3.73 -10.26 7.11
CA CYS A 230 -4.44 -10.41 5.86
C CYS A 230 -5.95 -10.46 6.04
N VAL A 231 -6.64 -10.00 5.01
CA VAL A 231 -8.09 -10.08 4.85
C VAL A 231 -8.37 -10.75 3.52
N VAL A 232 -9.24 -11.76 3.52
CA VAL A 232 -9.74 -12.36 2.29
C VAL A 232 -11.12 -11.82 2.00
N ILE A 233 -11.30 -11.31 0.77
CA ILE A 233 -12.59 -10.81 0.29
C ILE A 233 -13.17 -11.83 -0.69
N ASP A 234 -14.45 -12.14 -0.50
CA ASP A 234 -15.25 -12.86 -1.47
C ASP A 234 -16.64 -12.20 -1.60
N HIS A 235 -17.13 -12.04 -2.82
CA HIS A 235 -18.42 -11.41 -3.13
C HIS A 235 -18.70 -10.12 -2.31
N GLY A 236 -17.68 -9.24 -2.23
CA GLY A 236 -17.80 -7.94 -1.58
C GLY A 236 -17.88 -7.99 -0.05
N SER A 237 -17.57 -9.11 0.57
CA SER A 237 -17.58 -9.28 2.02
C SER A 237 -16.27 -9.89 2.51
N VAL A 238 -15.90 -9.60 3.76
CA VAL A 238 -14.76 -10.25 4.42
C VAL A 238 -15.16 -11.67 4.82
N VAL A 239 -14.41 -12.67 4.35
CA VAL A 239 -14.63 -14.09 4.66
C VAL A 239 -13.56 -14.67 5.58
N TYR A 240 -12.42 -14.00 5.69
CA TYR A 240 -11.34 -14.34 6.61
C TYR A 240 -10.55 -13.10 6.98
N GLU A 241 -10.09 -13.04 8.23
CA GLU A 241 -9.15 -12.05 8.74
C GLU A 241 -8.25 -12.73 9.77
N GLY A 242 -6.94 -12.51 9.66
CA GLY A 242 -5.97 -13.10 10.57
C GLY A 242 -4.52 -12.74 10.24
N PRO A 243 -3.54 -13.26 11.01
CA PRO A 243 -2.12 -13.07 10.73
C PRO A 243 -1.75 -13.62 9.35
N SER A 244 -0.94 -12.87 8.60
CA SER A 244 -0.46 -13.32 7.28
C SER A 244 0.37 -14.58 7.37
N ALA A 245 1.13 -14.74 8.45
CA ALA A 245 1.95 -15.93 8.70
C ALA A 245 1.12 -17.22 8.80
N ASP A 246 -0.08 -17.15 9.42
CA ASP A 246 -0.97 -18.31 9.55
C ASP A 246 -1.50 -18.75 8.18
N MET A 247 -1.89 -17.78 7.34
CA MET A 247 -2.35 -18.05 5.98
C MET A 247 -1.23 -18.64 5.10
N LEU A 248 0.04 -18.20 5.27
CA LEU A 248 1.20 -18.75 4.56
C LEU A 248 1.52 -20.18 5.03
N ALA A 249 1.36 -20.46 6.32
CA ALA A 249 1.68 -21.77 6.90
C ALA A 249 0.64 -22.86 6.56
N ASP A 250 -0.61 -22.48 6.39
CA ASP A 250 -1.73 -23.42 6.17
C ASP A 250 -2.34 -23.29 4.75
N LYS A 251 -1.86 -24.15 3.85
CA LYS A 251 -2.40 -24.23 2.48
C LYS A 251 -3.90 -24.51 2.44
N SER A 252 -4.46 -25.19 3.46
CA SER A 252 -5.89 -25.51 3.50
C SER A 252 -6.74 -24.25 3.66
N LEU A 253 -6.24 -23.22 4.37
CA LEU A 253 -6.88 -21.90 4.45
C LEU A 253 -6.90 -21.21 3.09
N VAL A 254 -5.76 -21.25 2.39
CA VAL A 254 -5.64 -20.68 1.04
C VAL A 254 -6.63 -21.38 0.08
N ASP A 255 -6.64 -22.72 0.04
CA ASP A 255 -7.54 -23.48 -0.81
C ASP A 255 -9.01 -23.21 -0.50
N ARG A 256 -9.34 -23.16 0.79
CA ARG A 256 -10.71 -22.89 1.28
C ARG A 256 -11.24 -21.53 0.87
N PHE A 257 -10.43 -20.48 1.01
CA PHE A 257 -10.91 -19.10 0.86
C PHE A 257 -10.61 -18.52 -0.53
N LEU A 258 -9.55 -18.98 -1.22
CA LEU A 258 -9.21 -18.52 -2.56
C LEU A 258 -9.67 -19.49 -3.66
N GLY A 259 -10.18 -20.67 -3.28
CA GLY A 259 -10.74 -21.63 -4.22
C GLY A 259 -9.72 -22.16 -5.22
N LEU A 260 -8.48 -22.40 -4.79
CA LEU A 260 -7.37 -22.90 -5.63
C LEU A 260 -7.34 -24.44 -5.75
N THR A 261 -8.32 -25.13 -5.18
CA THR A 261 -8.51 -26.57 -5.43
C THR A 261 -8.84 -26.79 -6.90
N GLN A 262 -7.95 -27.51 -7.57
CA GLN A 262 -8.13 -28.05 -8.92
C GLN A 262 -9.25 -29.09 -8.94
#